data_bc42c8b37a56131305b290a38f783719
#
_entry.id   bc42c8b37a56131305b290a38f783719
#
_cell.length_a   1.000
_cell.length_b   1.000
_cell.length_c   1.000
_cell.angle_alpha   90.00
_cell.angle_beta   90.00
_cell.angle_gamma   90.00
#
_symmetry.space_group_name_H-M   'P 1'
#
loop_
_entity.id
_entity.type
_entity.pdbx_description
1 polymer ?
#
loop_
_entity_poly.entity_id
_entity_poly.type
_entity_poly.pdbx_seq_one_letter_code
_entity_poly.pdbx_strand_id
1 'polypeptide(L)'
;NSICYDNPKPYEDLLAQKRAEIIIQLLDSGQATKEELRDNDLGRKAILEEMIITMRNQNKTYSVIDGFSIPLNKVKIISLPPQPTEIILATDGYPVLMSTLSESEEALRQQAENDPLNIGTFKATKAFKNGSKSFDDRTYIRFFSAKNV
;
A
#
# COMPACT_ATOMS: atom_id res chain seq x y z
N ASN A 1 5.65 14.11 19.00
CA ASN A 1 4.41 13.53 18.44
C ASN A 1 4.55 13.55 16.93
N SER A 2 4.49 12.40 16.28
CA SER A 2 4.38 12.27 14.83
C SER A 2 2.89 12.22 14.43
N ILE A 3 2.55 12.82 13.31
CA ILE A 3 1.21 12.74 12.71
C ILE A 3 1.39 12.05 11.37
N CYS A 4 0.67 10.97 11.14
CA CYS A 4 0.62 10.28 9.87
C CYS A 4 -0.63 10.72 9.10
N TYR A 5 -0.45 11.02 7.82
CA TYR A 5 -1.53 11.30 6.90
C TYR A 5 -1.51 10.25 5.80
N ASP A 6 -2.64 9.63 5.59
CA ASP A 6 -2.86 8.67 4.54
C ASP A 6 -3.94 9.18 3.57
N ASN A 7 -3.94 8.66 2.35
CA ASN A 7 -4.99 8.89 1.36
C ASN A 7 -5.63 7.54 1.00
N PRO A 8 -6.48 7.00 1.89
CA PRO A 8 -7.05 5.68 1.69
C PRO A 8 -7.93 5.66 0.44
N LYS A 9 -7.76 4.62 -0.36
CA LYS A 9 -8.61 4.35 -1.51
C LYS A 9 -9.85 3.60 -1.04
N PRO A 10 -11.06 4.14 -1.26
CA PRO A 10 -12.28 3.40 -0.95
C PRO A 10 -12.23 2.02 -1.59
N TYR A 11 -12.67 1.01 -0.88
CA TYR A 11 -12.69 -0.40 -1.30
C TYR A 11 -11.33 -1.13 -1.33
N GLU A 12 -10.18 -0.47 -1.14
CA GLU A 12 -8.90 -1.16 -1.16
C GLU A 12 -8.80 -2.21 -0.04
N ASP A 13 -9.17 -1.83 1.18
CA ASP A 13 -9.22 -2.76 2.32
C ASP A 13 -10.20 -3.91 2.09
N LEU A 14 -11.36 -3.62 1.48
CA LEU A 14 -12.35 -4.64 1.16
C LEU A 14 -11.82 -5.65 0.13
N LEU A 15 -11.14 -5.17 -0.90
CA LEU A 15 -10.54 -6.02 -1.93
C LEU A 15 -9.37 -6.82 -1.37
N ALA A 16 -8.53 -6.21 -0.52
CA ALA A 16 -7.45 -6.90 0.16
C ALA A 16 -7.98 -8.00 1.10
N GLN A 17 -9.05 -7.72 1.84
CA GLN A 17 -9.71 -8.71 2.69
C GLN A 17 -10.28 -9.87 1.87
N LYS A 18 -11.03 -9.58 0.79
CA LYS A 18 -11.61 -10.59 -0.10
C LYS A 18 -10.53 -11.46 -0.73
N ARG A 19 -9.43 -10.85 -1.20
CA ARG A 19 -8.29 -11.60 -1.72
C ARG A 19 -7.70 -12.51 -0.64
N ALA A 20 -7.48 -12.01 0.57
CA ALA A 20 -6.91 -12.80 1.66
C ALA A 20 -7.77 -14.02 1.99
N GLU A 21 -9.09 -13.87 2.06
CA GLU A 21 -10.02 -14.97 2.31
C GLU A 21 -9.93 -16.07 1.23
N ILE A 22 -9.86 -15.67 -0.05
CA ILE A 22 -9.69 -16.63 -1.16
C ILE A 22 -8.35 -17.37 -1.05
N ILE A 23 -7.26 -16.66 -0.76
CA ILE A 23 -5.93 -17.26 -0.59
C ILE A 23 -5.92 -18.25 0.58
N ILE A 24 -6.51 -17.89 1.72
CA ILE A 24 -6.61 -18.77 2.88
C ILE A 24 -7.38 -20.03 2.53
N GLN A 25 -8.52 -19.93 1.85
CA GLN A 25 -9.31 -21.08 1.42
C GLN A 25 -8.52 -22.03 0.49
N LEU A 26 -7.74 -21.47 -0.45
CA LEU A 26 -6.90 -22.28 -1.34
C LEU A 26 -5.79 -23.02 -0.59
N LEU A 27 -5.18 -22.38 0.40
CA LEU A 27 -4.15 -22.99 1.25
C LEU A 27 -4.76 -24.10 2.14
N ASP A 28 -5.87 -23.81 2.82
CA ASP A 28 -6.51 -24.73 3.75
C ASP A 28 -7.08 -25.98 3.04
N SER A 29 -7.54 -25.82 1.81
CA SER A 29 -8.03 -26.94 0.98
C SER A 29 -6.91 -27.72 0.26
N GLY A 30 -5.66 -27.26 0.36
CA GLY A 30 -4.52 -27.87 -0.34
C GLY A 30 -4.56 -27.71 -1.87
N GLN A 31 -5.38 -26.78 -2.38
CA GLN A 31 -5.51 -26.50 -3.82
C GLN A 31 -4.32 -25.68 -4.37
N ALA A 32 -3.57 -25.01 -3.51
CA ALA A 32 -2.37 -24.27 -3.88
C ALA A 32 -1.38 -24.21 -2.71
N THR A 33 -0.10 -24.04 -3.04
CA THR A 33 0.98 -23.78 -2.08
C THR A 33 1.28 -22.29 -1.99
N LYS A 34 1.98 -21.89 -0.94
CA LYS A 34 2.42 -20.48 -0.78
C LYS A 34 3.31 -20.03 -1.93
N GLU A 35 4.20 -20.90 -2.38
CA GLU A 35 5.15 -20.66 -3.47
C GLU A 35 4.42 -20.43 -4.80
N GLU A 36 3.45 -21.27 -5.11
CA GLU A 36 2.62 -21.13 -6.32
C GLU A 36 1.82 -19.84 -6.30
N LEU A 37 1.23 -19.48 -5.16
CA LEU A 37 0.43 -18.26 -5.01
C LEU A 37 1.25 -16.97 -5.08
N ARG A 38 2.54 -17.01 -4.77
CA ARG A 38 3.47 -15.88 -4.96
C ARG A 38 3.75 -15.60 -6.43
N ASP A 39 3.83 -16.64 -7.26
CA ASP A 39 4.08 -16.48 -8.69
C ASP A 39 2.78 -16.33 -9.50
N ASN A 40 1.71 -16.97 -9.04
CA ASN A 40 0.41 -16.98 -9.68
C ASN A 40 -0.69 -16.67 -8.67
N ASP A 41 -0.88 -15.40 -8.35
CA ASP A 41 -1.82 -14.92 -7.34
C ASP A 41 -3.27 -15.12 -7.78
N LEU A 42 -3.84 -16.30 -7.45
CA LEU A 42 -5.23 -16.64 -7.77
C LEU A 42 -6.23 -15.75 -7.05
N GLY A 43 -5.92 -15.31 -5.82
CA GLY A 43 -6.75 -14.36 -5.09
C GLY A 43 -6.83 -13.01 -5.80
N ARG A 44 -5.69 -12.47 -6.30
CA ARG A 44 -5.67 -11.24 -7.11
C ARG A 44 -6.44 -11.40 -8.41
N LYS A 45 -6.32 -12.54 -9.08
CA LYS A 45 -7.10 -12.82 -10.31
C LYS A 45 -8.59 -12.80 -10.05
N ALA A 46 -9.03 -13.35 -8.93
CA ALA A 46 -10.43 -13.41 -8.57
C ALA A 46 -11.06 -12.02 -8.28
N ILE A 47 -10.26 -11.06 -7.80
CA ILE A 47 -10.72 -9.69 -7.52
C ILE A 47 -10.45 -8.70 -8.67
N LEU A 48 -9.88 -9.15 -9.79
CA LEU A 48 -9.38 -8.26 -10.85
C LEU A 48 -10.48 -7.38 -11.47
N GLU A 49 -11.66 -7.93 -11.73
CA GLU A 49 -12.78 -7.17 -12.28
C GLU A 49 -13.22 -6.04 -11.35
N GLU A 50 -13.32 -6.32 -10.05
CA GLU A 50 -13.68 -5.33 -9.04
C GLU A 50 -12.58 -4.25 -8.91
N MET A 51 -11.32 -4.64 -8.99
CA MET A 51 -10.19 -3.69 -9.06
C MET A 51 -10.32 -2.74 -10.26
N ILE A 52 -10.63 -3.27 -11.44
CA ILE A 52 -10.81 -2.45 -12.65
C ILE A 52 -11.98 -1.48 -12.49
N ILE A 53 -13.09 -1.92 -11.89
CA ILE A 53 -14.25 -1.06 -11.61
C ILE A 53 -13.85 0.08 -10.65
N THR A 54 -13.11 -0.21 -9.59
CA THR A 54 -12.65 0.82 -8.64
C THR A 54 -11.67 1.80 -9.32
N MET A 55 -10.76 1.32 -10.18
CA MET A 55 -9.85 2.17 -10.95
C MET A 55 -10.60 3.15 -11.89
N ARG A 56 -11.70 2.73 -12.50
CA ARG A 56 -12.55 3.61 -13.34
C ARG A 56 -13.23 4.74 -12.55
N ASN A 57 -13.23 4.65 -11.22
CA ASN A 57 -13.76 5.65 -10.31
C ASN A 57 -12.67 6.60 -9.76
N GLN A 58 -11.44 6.52 -10.26
CA GLN A 58 -10.37 7.49 -9.99
C GLN A 58 -10.83 8.90 -10.33
N ASN A 59 -10.41 9.87 -9.50
CA ASN A 59 -10.83 11.27 -9.58
C ASN A 59 -12.35 11.52 -9.52
N LYS A 60 -13.16 10.48 -9.23
CA LYS A 60 -14.59 10.57 -8.91
C LYS A 60 -14.84 10.29 -7.44
N THR A 61 -14.40 9.14 -6.94
CA THR A 61 -14.58 8.73 -5.54
C THR A 61 -13.36 9.03 -4.67
N TYR A 62 -12.17 8.98 -5.20
CA TYR A 62 -10.90 9.30 -4.55
C TYR A 62 -9.95 10.00 -5.54
N SER A 63 -8.96 10.72 -5.03
CA SER A 63 -8.01 11.49 -5.86
C SER A 63 -6.77 10.67 -6.20
N VAL A 64 -6.30 10.79 -7.43
CA VAL A 64 -5.03 10.24 -7.92
C VAL A 64 -4.37 11.24 -8.87
N ILE A 65 -3.06 11.12 -9.04
CA ILE A 65 -2.29 11.83 -10.06
C ILE A 65 -2.09 10.85 -11.22
N ASP A 66 -2.97 10.92 -12.23
CA ASP A 66 -3.04 9.98 -13.36
C ASP A 66 -2.92 10.68 -14.73
N GLY A 67 -2.58 11.98 -14.73
CA GLY A 67 -2.49 12.79 -15.95
C GLY A 67 -3.80 13.45 -16.36
N PHE A 68 -4.90 13.21 -15.65
CA PHE A 68 -6.20 13.87 -15.85
C PHE A 68 -6.48 14.91 -14.77
N SER A 69 -7.60 15.63 -14.89
CA SER A 69 -7.99 16.66 -13.94
C SER A 69 -8.32 16.07 -12.57
N ILE A 70 -7.68 16.58 -11.52
CA ILE A 70 -7.95 16.22 -10.13
C ILE A 70 -9.00 17.19 -9.57
N PRO A 71 -10.13 16.72 -9.00
CA PRO A 71 -11.10 17.58 -8.36
C PRO A 71 -10.47 18.33 -7.18
N LEU A 72 -10.49 19.67 -7.21
CA LEU A 72 -9.83 20.49 -6.18
C LEU A 72 -10.37 20.23 -4.77
N ASN A 73 -11.64 19.90 -4.61
CA ASN A 73 -12.25 19.55 -3.33
C ASN A 73 -11.73 18.21 -2.73
N LYS A 74 -10.96 17.45 -3.49
CA LYS A 74 -10.30 16.20 -3.05
C LYS A 74 -8.81 16.39 -2.76
N VAL A 75 -8.27 17.57 -3.01
CA VAL A 75 -6.87 17.91 -2.68
C VAL A 75 -6.79 18.24 -1.19
N LYS A 76 -5.97 17.50 -0.46
CA LYS A 76 -5.72 17.75 0.96
C LYS A 76 -4.53 18.70 1.12
N ILE A 77 -4.75 19.81 1.78
CA ILE A 77 -3.73 20.79 2.13
C ILE A 77 -3.44 20.68 3.62
N ILE A 78 -2.18 20.51 3.97
CA ILE A 78 -1.74 20.37 5.37
C ILE A 78 -0.84 21.56 5.69
N SER A 79 -1.27 22.38 6.64
CA SER A 79 -0.45 23.48 7.15
C SER A 79 0.61 22.95 8.11
N LEU A 80 1.86 23.31 7.86
CA LEU A 80 2.97 22.96 8.73
C LEU A 80 3.16 24.01 9.83
N PRO A 81 3.70 23.63 11.00
CA PRO A 81 4.11 24.57 12.03
C PRO A 81 5.18 25.55 11.51
N PRO A 82 5.31 26.76 12.09
CA PRO A 82 6.28 27.75 11.65
C PRO A 82 7.72 27.38 11.95
N GLN A 83 7.98 26.44 12.89
CA GLN A 83 9.31 25.92 13.17
C GLN A 83 9.72 24.84 12.15
N PRO A 84 11.02 24.61 11.95
CA PRO A 84 11.48 23.52 11.10
C PRO A 84 10.86 22.19 11.53
N THR A 85 10.16 21.55 10.59
CA THR A 85 9.44 20.30 10.83
C THR A 85 10.00 19.22 9.93
N GLU A 86 10.28 18.06 10.49
CA GLU A 86 10.66 16.89 9.73
C GLU A 86 9.46 16.35 8.95
N ILE A 87 9.67 16.09 7.68
CA ILE A 87 8.65 15.58 6.76
C ILE A 87 9.17 14.31 6.11
N ILE A 88 8.34 13.27 6.15
CA ILE A 88 8.59 12.01 5.46
C ILE A 88 7.45 11.80 4.46
N LEU A 89 7.81 11.61 3.20
CA LEU A 89 6.90 11.24 2.13
C LEU A 89 7.28 9.83 1.65
N ALA A 90 6.31 8.94 1.58
CA ALA A 90 6.52 7.59 1.09
C ALA A 90 5.31 7.11 0.30
N THR A 91 5.55 6.17 -0.62
CA THR A 91 4.49 5.46 -1.32
C THR A 91 3.99 4.27 -0.50
N ASP A 92 2.85 3.71 -0.89
CA ASP A 92 2.18 2.56 -0.26
C ASP A 92 2.94 1.22 -0.40
N GLY A 93 4.09 1.23 -1.08
CA GLY A 93 5.04 0.12 -1.04
C GLY A 93 5.73 -0.08 0.33
N TYR A 94 5.52 0.85 1.28
CA TYR A 94 5.89 0.69 2.69
C TYR A 94 4.64 0.52 3.56
N PRO A 95 4.23 -0.72 3.89
CA PRO A 95 3.06 -0.95 4.75
C PRO A 95 3.24 -0.39 6.16
N VAL A 96 4.49 -0.32 6.63
CA VAL A 96 4.87 0.32 7.89
C VAL A 96 5.91 1.38 7.60
N LEU A 97 5.50 2.65 7.72
CA LEU A 97 6.39 3.79 7.54
C LEU A 97 7.05 4.16 8.86
N MET A 98 8.38 4.10 8.89
CA MET A 98 9.20 4.44 10.04
C MET A 98 9.90 5.79 9.85
N SER A 99 10.52 6.30 10.91
CA SER A 99 11.21 7.59 10.90
C SER A 99 12.49 7.61 10.04
N THR A 100 13.03 6.44 9.72
CA THR A 100 14.20 6.31 8.84
C THR A 100 13.91 5.33 7.71
N LEU A 101 14.62 5.51 6.58
CA LEU A 101 14.56 4.56 5.46
C LEU A 101 14.98 3.16 5.91
N SER A 102 16.06 3.05 6.70
CA SER A 102 16.58 1.76 7.15
C SER A 102 15.56 0.98 7.99
N GLU A 103 14.85 1.66 8.88
CA GLU A 103 13.79 1.03 9.70
C GLU A 103 12.59 0.62 8.85
N SER A 104 12.21 1.45 7.86
CA SER A 104 11.11 1.13 6.92
C SER A 104 11.45 -0.07 6.04
N GLU A 105 12.69 -0.16 5.53
CA GLU A 105 13.18 -1.31 4.77
C GLU A 105 13.25 -2.59 5.63
N GLU A 106 13.65 -2.46 6.89
CA GLU A 106 13.66 -3.59 7.82
C GLU A 106 12.24 -4.09 8.12
N ALA A 107 11.28 -3.19 8.36
CA ALA A 107 9.88 -3.55 8.54
C ALA A 107 9.30 -4.26 7.31
N LEU A 108 9.64 -3.78 6.10
CA LEU A 108 9.24 -4.42 4.84
C LEU A 108 9.86 -5.82 4.68
N ARG A 109 11.15 -5.98 5.04
CA ARG A 109 11.83 -7.27 5.02
C ARG A 109 11.15 -8.27 5.98
N GLN A 110 10.83 -7.84 7.20
CA GLN A 110 10.12 -8.67 8.17
C GLN A 110 8.71 -9.05 7.68
N GLN A 111 8.01 -8.14 7.01
CA GLN A 111 6.71 -8.44 6.38
C GLN A 111 6.87 -9.53 5.31
N ALA A 112 7.88 -9.41 4.44
CA ALA A 112 8.14 -10.39 3.38
C ALA A 112 8.50 -11.79 3.91
N GLU A 113 9.16 -11.86 5.07
CA GLU A 113 9.52 -13.12 5.72
C GLU A 113 8.35 -13.77 6.46
N ASN A 114 7.58 -12.96 7.20
CA ASN A 114 6.53 -13.46 8.08
C ASN A 114 5.21 -13.70 7.33
N ASP A 115 4.87 -12.84 6.38
CA ASP A 115 3.63 -12.92 5.59
C ASP A 115 3.86 -12.52 4.13
N PRO A 116 4.57 -13.34 3.34
CA PRO A 116 4.89 -13.04 1.95
C PRO A 116 3.65 -12.95 1.04
N LEU A 117 2.51 -13.45 1.49
CA LEU A 117 1.24 -13.36 0.75
C LEU A 117 0.43 -12.10 1.08
N ASN A 118 0.81 -11.34 2.10
CA ASN A 118 0.05 -10.17 2.58
C ASN A 118 -1.42 -10.51 2.85
N ILE A 119 -1.66 -11.52 3.68
CA ILE A 119 -2.99 -12.01 4.06
C ILE A 119 -3.25 -12.03 5.57
N GLY A 120 -2.23 -11.71 6.37
CA GLY A 120 -2.28 -11.71 7.82
C GLY A 120 -2.73 -10.36 8.40
N THR A 121 -1.90 -9.80 9.27
CA THR A 121 -2.19 -8.50 9.93
C THR A 121 -2.25 -7.36 8.94
N PHE A 122 -1.28 -7.28 8.03
CA PHE A 122 -1.32 -6.38 6.87
C PHE A 122 -1.88 -7.15 5.67
N LYS A 123 -2.96 -6.65 5.10
CA LYS A 123 -3.54 -7.23 3.89
C LYS A 123 -3.33 -6.30 2.70
N ALA A 124 -2.97 -6.88 1.56
CA ALA A 124 -2.82 -6.13 0.31
C ALA A 124 -3.48 -6.87 -0.86
N THR A 125 -3.69 -6.14 -1.95
CA THR A 125 -4.26 -6.71 -3.19
C THR A 125 -3.26 -7.55 -3.99
N LYS A 126 -2.03 -7.72 -3.50
CA LYS A 126 -0.97 -8.51 -4.12
C LYS A 126 0.03 -9.08 -3.09
N ALA A 127 0.68 -10.16 -3.47
CA ALA A 127 1.74 -10.83 -2.72
C ALA A 127 3.14 -10.31 -3.07
N PHE A 128 4.14 -10.66 -2.28
CA PHE A 128 5.55 -10.62 -2.71
C PHE A 128 5.78 -11.75 -3.71
N LYS A 129 6.20 -11.43 -4.92
CA LYS A 129 6.63 -12.44 -5.89
C LYS A 129 7.89 -13.16 -5.42
N ASN A 130 8.08 -14.40 -5.85
CA ASN A 130 9.31 -15.14 -5.56
C ASN A 130 10.53 -14.36 -6.05
N GLY A 131 11.55 -14.25 -5.20
CA GLY A 131 12.76 -13.47 -5.47
C GLY A 131 12.63 -11.95 -5.39
N SER A 132 11.41 -11.41 -5.19
CA SER A 132 11.22 -9.97 -5.02
C SER A 132 11.47 -9.53 -3.58
N LYS A 133 12.10 -8.37 -3.41
CA LYS A 133 12.30 -7.71 -2.11
C LYS A 133 11.15 -6.76 -1.74
N SER A 134 10.20 -6.55 -2.64
CA SER A 134 9.02 -5.72 -2.41
C SER A 134 7.82 -6.31 -3.12
N PHE A 135 6.62 -6.04 -2.62
CA PHE A 135 5.37 -6.39 -3.29
C PHE A 135 4.87 -5.26 -4.19
N ASP A 136 5.38 -4.04 -4.01
CA ASP A 136 5.04 -2.86 -4.80
C ASP A 136 6.25 -1.96 -5.05
N ASP A 137 6.11 -0.99 -5.96
CA ASP A 137 7.06 0.10 -6.15
C ASP A 137 7.09 0.97 -4.90
N ARG A 138 8.29 1.41 -4.52
CA ARG A 138 8.45 2.19 -3.30
C ARG A 138 9.40 3.37 -3.46
N THR A 139 9.02 4.46 -2.83
CA THR A 139 9.81 5.69 -2.74
C THR A 139 9.73 6.21 -1.31
N TYR A 140 10.85 6.72 -0.81
CA TYR A 140 10.96 7.33 0.50
C TYR A 140 11.77 8.62 0.38
N ILE A 141 11.20 9.73 0.85
CA ILE A 141 11.86 11.03 0.88
C ILE A 141 11.73 11.59 2.30
N ARG A 142 12.85 12.03 2.87
CA ARG A 142 12.90 12.68 4.18
C ARG A 142 13.62 14.01 4.07
N PHE A 143 12.99 15.06 4.61
CA PHE A 143 13.56 16.41 4.59
C PHE A 143 12.99 17.26 5.74
N PHE A 144 13.57 18.43 5.95
CA PHE A 144 13.03 19.41 6.88
C PHE A 144 12.40 20.57 6.12
N SER A 145 11.26 21.05 6.58
CA SER A 145 10.69 22.31 6.08
C SER A 145 11.62 23.46 6.43
N ALA A 146 11.73 24.44 5.54
CA ALA A 146 12.45 25.67 5.84
C ALA A 146 11.77 26.42 6.99
N LYS A 147 12.55 27.17 7.77
CA LYS A 147 12.00 28.11 8.72
C LYS A 147 11.31 29.22 7.93
N ASN A 148 10.03 29.48 8.18
CA ASN A 148 9.38 30.67 7.62
C ASN A 148 10.08 31.90 8.22
N VAL A 149 10.74 32.66 7.37
CA VAL A 149 11.39 33.93 7.71
C VAL A 149 10.32 35.01 7.80
#